data_0616aec45a0157476ddfe48f49dcfab0
#
_entry.id   0616aec45a0157476ddfe48f49dcfab0
#
_cell.length_a   1.000
_cell.length_b   1.000
_cell.length_c   1.000
_cell.angle_alpha   90.00
_cell.angle_beta   90.00
_cell.angle_gamma   90.00
#
_symmetry.space_group_name_H-M   'P 1'
#
loop_
_entity.id
_entity.type
_entity.pdbx_description
1 polymer ?
#
loop_
_entity_poly.entity_id
_entity_poly.type
_entity_poly.pdbx_seq_one_letter_code
_entity_poly.pdbx_strand_id
1 'polypeptide(L)'
;KRRYVRQLQENPDLRLEWNKNYDEYYPILLRNKAKHKVTPTHSLDELKKLDRLFPGQLNLLMCYYKGKPIGGTLNFTANSRVVIIFYNMIDDNYPELQPASLQIWETIRWAHGAGFKYLDFGVSQLPLAENPLTPSKSLILFKEHFGSRNMIRKAMGKQF
;
A
#
# COMPACT_ATOMS: atom_id res chain seq x y z
N LYS A 1 3.30 -17.47 -2.93
CA LYS A 1 2.25 -16.50 -2.56
C LYS A 1 0.84 -16.90 -3.04
N ARG A 2 0.60 -17.36 -4.28
CA ARG A 2 -0.75 -17.69 -4.80
C ARG A 2 -1.54 -18.66 -3.91
N ARG A 3 -0.95 -19.79 -3.49
CA ARG A 3 -1.60 -20.77 -2.60
C ARG A 3 -2.01 -20.12 -1.27
N TYR A 4 -1.14 -19.32 -0.71
CA TYR A 4 -1.36 -18.65 0.56
C TYR A 4 -2.48 -17.61 0.48
N VAL A 5 -2.47 -16.76 -0.56
CA VAL A 5 -3.54 -15.79 -0.81
C VAL A 5 -4.90 -16.49 -0.93
N ARG A 6 -4.96 -17.62 -1.65
CA ARG A 6 -6.19 -18.40 -1.80
C ARG A 6 -6.72 -18.90 -0.46
N GLN A 7 -5.85 -19.47 0.39
CA GLN A 7 -6.24 -19.94 1.73
C GLN A 7 -6.79 -18.79 2.61
N LEU A 8 -6.20 -17.61 2.49
CA LEU A 8 -6.67 -16.42 3.22
C LEU A 8 -8.01 -15.91 2.70
N GLN A 9 -8.24 -15.96 1.39
CA GLN A 9 -9.52 -15.57 0.79
C GLN A 9 -10.68 -16.51 1.19
N GLU A 10 -10.37 -17.75 1.56
CA GLU A 10 -11.35 -18.72 2.04
C GLU A 10 -11.65 -18.58 3.56
N ASN A 11 -10.95 -17.68 4.26
CA ASN A 11 -11.19 -17.41 5.68
C ASN A 11 -12.42 -16.51 5.85
N PRO A 12 -13.52 -17.01 6.45
CA PRO A 12 -14.77 -16.26 6.59
C PRO A 12 -14.67 -15.04 7.53
N ASP A 13 -13.67 -15.04 8.41
CA ASP A 13 -13.43 -13.94 9.35
C ASP A 13 -12.64 -12.79 8.73
N LEU A 14 -12.01 -13.01 7.55
CA LEU A 14 -11.27 -11.99 6.81
C LEU A 14 -12.15 -11.30 5.77
N ARG A 15 -12.17 -9.98 5.79
CA ARG A 15 -12.90 -9.16 4.83
C ARG A 15 -12.01 -8.07 4.26
N LEU A 16 -12.04 -7.93 2.94
CA LEU A 16 -11.44 -6.80 2.22
C LEU A 16 -12.55 -5.89 1.73
N GLU A 17 -12.38 -4.59 1.94
CA GLU A 17 -13.39 -3.60 1.60
C GLU A 17 -12.76 -2.32 1.04
N TRP A 18 -13.19 -1.91 -0.15
CA TRP A 18 -12.88 -0.61 -0.70
C TRP A 18 -13.81 0.42 -0.07
N ASN A 19 -13.25 1.33 0.70
CA ASN A 19 -14.03 2.34 1.41
C ASN A 19 -13.23 3.65 1.59
N LYS A 20 -13.73 4.54 2.45
CA LYS A 20 -13.11 5.82 2.80
C LYS A 20 -12.87 5.95 4.31
N ASN A 21 -12.69 4.84 5.00
CA ASN A 21 -12.51 4.77 6.44
C ASN A 21 -11.10 5.20 6.89
N TYR A 22 -10.73 6.45 6.54
CA TYR A 22 -9.43 7.02 6.90
C TYR A 22 -9.21 7.07 8.42
N ASP A 23 -10.27 7.23 9.20
CA ASP A 23 -10.20 7.28 10.67
C ASP A 23 -9.77 5.93 11.28
N GLU A 24 -10.21 4.81 10.72
CA GLU A 24 -9.75 3.46 11.12
C GLU A 24 -8.36 3.12 10.55
N TYR A 25 -8.07 3.59 9.35
CA TYR A 25 -6.81 3.34 8.66
C TYR A 25 -5.63 4.10 9.29
N TYR A 26 -5.82 5.37 9.63
CA TYR A 26 -4.73 6.26 10.03
C TYR A 26 -3.98 5.83 11.29
N PRO A 27 -4.63 5.29 12.35
CA PRO A 27 -3.92 4.73 13.49
C PRO A 27 -2.99 3.56 13.14
N ILE A 28 -3.37 2.73 12.16
CA ILE A 28 -2.51 1.64 11.67
C ILE A 28 -1.29 2.21 10.95
N LEU A 29 -1.51 3.21 10.08
CA LEU A 29 -0.44 3.92 9.38
C LEU A 29 0.56 4.54 10.36
N LEU A 30 0.08 5.23 11.39
CA LEU A 30 0.94 5.84 12.43
C LEU A 30 1.81 4.78 13.14
N ARG A 31 1.20 3.67 13.59
CA ARG A 31 1.95 2.59 14.26
C ARG A 31 3.03 1.99 13.35
N ASN A 32 2.70 1.75 12.09
CA ASN A 32 3.69 1.22 11.13
C ASN A 32 4.85 2.20 10.87
N LYS A 33 4.57 3.47 10.74
CA LYS A 33 5.60 4.50 10.52
C LYS A 33 6.48 4.68 11.75
N ALA A 34 5.90 4.66 12.95
CA ALA A 34 6.65 4.79 14.21
C ALA A 34 7.72 3.70 14.40
N LYS A 35 7.50 2.46 13.92
CA LYS A 35 8.50 1.38 13.95
C LYS A 35 9.78 1.74 13.20
N HIS A 36 9.65 2.51 12.13
CA HIS A 36 10.77 2.98 11.32
C HIS A 36 11.26 4.37 11.75
N LYS A 37 10.78 4.89 12.90
CA LYS A 37 11.12 6.23 13.42
C LYS A 37 10.86 7.35 12.40
N VAL A 38 9.83 7.20 11.59
CA VAL A 38 9.39 8.19 10.59
C VAL A 38 7.91 8.51 10.78
N THR A 39 7.49 9.67 10.28
CA THR A 39 6.07 10.08 10.25
C THR A 39 5.46 9.82 8.87
N PRO A 40 4.13 9.68 8.77
CA PRO A 40 3.46 9.71 7.48
C PRO A 40 3.72 11.04 6.76
N THR A 41 3.76 11.00 5.43
CA THR A 41 3.89 12.20 4.59
C THR A 41 2.69 13.14 4.70
N HIS A 42 1.52 12.59 5.03
CA HIS A 42 0.25 13.32 5.16
C HIS A 42 -0.38 13.04 6.52
N SER A 43 -0.97 14.05 7.11
CA SER A 43 -1.88 13.92 8.25
C SER A 43 -3.23 13.31 7.82
N LEU A 44 -4.05 12.92 8.79
CA LEU A 44 -5.40 12.41 8.52
C LEU A 44 -6.26 13.46 7.78
N ASP A 45 -6.18 14.72 8.23
CA ASP A 45 -6.95 15.81 7.61
C ASP A 45 -6.49 16.11 6.19
N GLU A 46 -5.19 16.01 5.92
CA GLU A 46 -4.64 16.16 4.57
C GLU A 46 -5.11 15.02 3.65
N LEU A 47 -5.14 13.77 4.11
CA LEU A 47 -5.68 12.66 3.32
C LEU A 47 -7.16 12.88 3.00
N LYS A 48 -7.97 13.26 3.97
CA LYS A 48 -9.38 13.60 3.78
C LYS A 48 -9.57 14.79 2.84
N LYS A 49 -8.69 15.79 2.93
CA LYS A 49 -8.70 16.95 2.04
C LYS A 49 -8.35 16.56 0.60
N LEU A 50 -7.31 15.75 0.42
CA LEU A 50 -6.92 15.25 -0.91
C LEU A 50 -8.04 14.44 -1.56
N ASP A 51 -8.71 13.56 -0.80
CA ASP A 51 -9.83 12.78 -1.33
C ASP A 51 -11.00 13.64 -1.79
N ARG A 52 -11.27 14.75 -1.08
CA ARG A 52 -12.29 15.72 -1.51
C ARG A 52 -11.87 16.55 -2.74
N LEU A 53 -10.59 16.93 -2.82
CA LEU A 53 -10.06 17.73 -3.94
C LEU A 53 -9.91 16.90 -5.23
N PHE A 54 -9.64 15.62 -5.09
CA PHE A 54 -9.40 14.70 -6.22
C PHE A 54 -10.32 13.47 -6.13
N PRO A 55 -11.65 13.63 -6.34
CA PRO A 55 -12.61 12.55 -6.21
C PRO A 55 -12.23 11.35 -7.09
N GLY A 56 -12.23 10.16 -6.49
CA GLY A 56 -11.90 8.91 -7.18
C GLY A 56 -10.41 8.66 -7.43
N GLN A 57 -9.51 9.57 -7.08
CA GLN A 57 -8.07 9.37 -7.25
C GLN A 57 -7.39 8.75 -6.03
N LEU A 58 -7.99 8.85 -4.85
CA LEU A 58 -7.56 8.14 -3.65
C LEU A 58 -8.47 6.92 -3.43
N ASN A 59 -7.86 5.75 -3.42
CA ASN A 59 -8.59 4.48 -3.30
C ASN A 59 -8.02 3.70 -2.10
N LEU A 60 -8.81 3.60 -1.04
CA LEU A 60 -8.45 2.92 0.19
C LEU A 60 -9.08 1.52 0.22
N LEU A 61 -8.24 0.50 0.29
CA LEU A 61 -8.63 -0.88 0.57
C LEU A 61 -8.35 -1.17 2.04
N MET A 62 -9.38 -1.50 2.81
CA MET A 62 -9.25 -1.92 4.21
C MET A 62 -9.30 -3.45 4.32
N CYS A 63 -8.54 -3.97 5.28
CA CYS A 63 -8.56 -5.38 5.66
C CYS A 63 -9.06 -5.51 7.09
N TYR A 64 -10.12 -6.29 7.28
CA TYR A 64 -10.75 -6.55 8.57
C TYR A 64 -10.62 -8.03 8.93
N TYR A 65 -10.40 -8.30 10.21
CA TYR A 65 -10.48 -9.65 10.79
C TYR A 65 -11.41 -9.64 12.00
N LYS A 66 -12.45 -10.46 11.97
CA LYS A 66 -13.52 -10.48 13.00
C LYS A 66 -14.05 -9.08 13.31
N GLY A 67 -14.27 -8.30 12.25
CA GLY A 67 -14.79 -6.93 12.34
C GLY A 67 -13.79 -5.87 12.78
N LYS A 68 -12.55 -6.22 13.13
CA LYS A 68 -11.50 -5.26 13.52
C LYS A 68 -10.62 -4.91 12.33
N PRO A 69 -10.25 -3.63 12.12
CA PRO A 69 -9.32 -3.23 11.07
C PRO A 69 -7.90 -3.71 11.42
N ILE A 70 -7.31 -4.53 10.56
CA ILE A 70 -5.97 -5.11 10.74
C ILE A 70 -4.98 -4.67 9.67
N GLY A 71 -5.41 -3.84 8.74
CA GLY A 71 -4.54 -3.30 7.69
C GLY A 71 -5.31 -2.51 6.66
N GLY A 72 -4.56 -1.95 5.72
CA GLY A 72 -5.13 -1.25 4.58
C GLY A 72 -4.07 -0.82 3.59
N THR A 73 -4.49 -0.60 2.35
CA THR A 73 -3.67 -0.11 1.25
C THR A 73 -4.28 1.14 0.67
N LEU A 74 -3.56 2.25 0.77
CA LEU A 74 -3.93 3.50 0.12
C LEU A 74 -3.25 3.59 -1.24
N ASN A 75 -4.06 3.74 -2.28
CA ASN A 75 -3.63 3.79 -3.67
C ASN A 75 -3.99 5.13 -4.30
N PHE A 76 -3.10 5.65 -5.17
CA PHE A 76 -3.36 6.82 -5.98
C PHE A 76 -3.50 6.46 -7.46
N THR A 77 -4.51 7.04 -8.11
CA THR A 77 -4.81 6.86 -9.54
C THR A 77 -4.78 8.21 -10.26
N ALA A 78 -3.66 8.94 -10.17
CA ALA A 78 -3.53 10.27 -10.73
C ALA A 78 -3.60 10.32 -12.28
N ASN A 79 -3.63 9.17 -12.96
CA ASN A 79 -3.83 9.05 -14.41
C ASN A 79 -4.51 7.71 -14.75
N SER A 80 -4.95 7.58 -16.01
CA SER A 80 -5.70 6.40 -16.48
C SER A 80 -4.84 5.14 -16.72
N ARG A 81 -3.54 5.19 -16.51
CA ARG A 81 -2.63 4.10 -16.85
C ARG A 81 -1.95 3.42 -15.66
N VAL A 82 -1.76 4.16 -14.57
CA VAL A 82 -0.92 3.73 -13.44
C VAL A 82 -1.67 3.87 -12.13
N VAL A 83 -1.68 2.81 -11.35
CA VAL A 83 -2.01 2.84 -9.92
C VAL A 83 -0.71 2.87 -9.13
N ILE A 84 -0.60 3.76 -8.15
CA ILE A 84 0.52 3.80 -7.22
C ILE A 84 0.06 3.28 -5.86
N ILE A 85 0.69 2.23 -5.36
CA ILE A 85 0.55 1.82 -3.96
C ILE A 85 1.36 2.80 -3.11
N PHE A 86 0.67 3.74 -2.49
CA PHE A 86 1.32 4.79 -1.71
C PHE A 86 1.66 4.31 -0.30
N TYR A 87 0.71 3.66 0.37
CA TYR A 87 0.92 3.00 1.65
C TYR A 87 0.27 1.62 1.66
N ASN A 88 0.99 0.60 2.11
CA ASN A 88 0.45 -0.73 2.41
C ASN A 88 0.81 -1.08 3.85
N MET A 89 -0.13 -0.88 4.77
CA MET A 89 0.08 -0.93 6.21
C MET A 89 -0.68 -2.10 6.83
N ILE A 90 -0.11 -2.65 7.90
CA ILE A 90 -0.67 -3.80 8.61
C ILE A 90 -0.61 -3.58 10.13
N ASP A 91 -1.46 -4.28 10.85
CA ASP A 91 -1.32 -4.51 12.28
C ASP A 91 -0.48 -5.77 12.50
N ASP A 92 0.68 -5.63 13.15
CA ASP A 92 1.61 -6.76 13.38
C ASP A 92 1.15 -7.74 14.45
N ASN A 93 0.02 -7.49 15.09
CA ASN A 93 -0.58 -8.45 16.01
C ASN A 93 -1.20 -9.66 15.28
N TYR A 94 -1.23 -9.63 13.95
CA TYR A 94 -1.82 -10.68 13.10
C TYR A 94 -0.85 -11.18 12.01
N PRO A 95 0.38 -11.60 12.39
CA PRO A 95 1.40 -11.97 11.41
C PRO A 95 1.03 -13.21 10.59
N GLU A 96 0.26 -14.14 11.16
CA GLU A 96 -0.21 -15.37 10.53
C GLU A 96 -1.19 -15.11 9.38
N LEU A 97 -1.95 -14.00 9.45
CA LEU A 97 -2.90 -13.62 8.42
C LEU A 97 -2.25 -12.91 7.23
N GLN A 98 -0.98 -12.52 7.34
CA GLN A 98 -0.22 -11.81 6.29
C GLN A 98 -1.05 -10.80 5.47
N PRO A 99 -1.75 -9.86 6.12
CA PRO A 99 -2.72 -8.99 5.45
C PRO A 99 -2.09 -8.16 4.32
N ALA A 100 -0.80 -7.79 4.43
CA ALA A 100 -0.07 -7.11 3.37
C ALA A 100 -0.12 -7.84 2.02
N SER A 101 0.02 -9.17 2.05
CA SER A 101 -0.02 -9.97 0.82
C SER A 101 -1.41 -10.03 0.20
N LEU A 102 -2.43 -10.12 1.04
CA LEU A 102 -3.84 -10.14 0.61
C LEU A 102 -4.26 -8.79 0.02
N GLN A 103 -3.89 -7.69 0.66
CA GLN A 103 -4.15 -6.32 0.21
C GLN A 103 -3.51 -6.05 -1.16
N ILE A 104 -2.23 -6.41 -1.34
CA ILE A 104 -1.53 -6.27 -2.63
C ILE A 104 -2.23 -7.09 -3.72
N TRP A 105 -2.58 -8.34 -3.43
CA TRP A 105 -3.26 -9.20 -4.40
C TRP A 105 -4.60 -8.60 -4.84
N GLU A 106 -5.40 -8.12 -3.91
CA GLU A 106 -6.68 -7.48 -4.23
C GLU A 106 -6.49 -6.17 -5.00
N THR A 107 -5.48 -5.38 -4.66
CA THR A 107 -5.12 -4.17 -5.42
C THR A 107 -4.74 -4.51 -6.87
N ILE A 108 -3.98 -5.61 -7.10
CA ILE A 108 -3.64 -6.08 -8.46
C ILE A 108 -4.91 -6.46 -9.22
N ARG A 109 -5.82 -7.23 -8.59
CA ARG A 109 -7.07 -7.65 -9.22
C ARG A 109 -7.95 -6.46 -9.61
N TRP A 110 -8.12 -5.53 -8.68
CA TRP A 110 -8.88 -4.31 -8.90
C TRP A 110 -8.28 -3.46 -10.01
N ALA A 111 -6.97 -3.20 -9.97
CA ALA A 111 -6.28 -2.40 -10.98
C ALA A 111 -6.41 -3.01 -12.39
N HIS A 112 -6.25 -4.34 -12.49
CA HIS A 112 -6.45 -5.07 -13.74
C HIS A 112 -7.90 -4.97 -14.24
N GLY A 113 -8.88 -5.20 -13.36
CA GLY A 113 -10.31 -5.11 -13.71
C GLY A 113 -10.76 -3.71 -14.11
N ALA A 114 -10.13 -2.67 -13.54
CA ALA A 114 -10.35 -1.27 -13.89
C ALA A 114 -9.58 -0.80 -15.14
N GLY A 115 -8.81 -1.67 -15.81
CA GLY A 115 -8.11 -1.38 -17.06
C GLY A 115 -6.78 -0.64 -16.91
N PHE A 116 -6.23 -0.53 -15.70
CA PHE A 116 -4.90 0.04 -15.52
C PHE A 116 -3.81 -0.86 -16.10
N LYS A 117 -2.81 -0.24 -16.74
CA LYS A 117 -1.70 -0.96 -17.40
C LYS A 117 -0.56 -1.29 -16.44
N TYR A 118 -0.37 -0.50 -15.42
CA TYR A 118 0.74 -0.63 -14.49
C TYR A 118 0.29 -0.43 -13.04
N LEU A 119 0.92 -1.21 -12.16
CA LEU A 119 0.86 -1.02 -10.71
C LEU A 119 2.27 -0.69 -10.21
N ASP A 120 2.46 0.52 -9.71
CA ASP A 120 3.71 0.99 -9.13
C ASP A 120 3.71 0.68 -7.62
N PHE A 121 4.60 -0.18 -7.19
CA PHE A 121 4.80 -0.54 -5.78
C PHE A 121 5.58 0.51 -4.97
N GLY A 122 5.88 1.65 -5.57
CA GLY A 122 6.69 2.69 -4.94
C GLY A 122 8.16 2.30 -4.77
N VAL A 123 8.90 3.13 -4.05
CA VAL A 123 10.34 2.94 -3.83
C VAL A 123 10.66 1.74 -2.94
N SER A 124 11.87 1.19 -3.09
CA SER A 124 12.37 0.06 -2.30
C SER A 124 13.71 0.40 -1.65
N GLN A 125 13.72 1.49 -0.88
CA GLN A 125 14.90 2.03 -0.20
C GLN A 125 14.79 1.84 1.32
N LEU A 126 15.93 1.80 1.99
CA LEU A 126 15.99 1.85 3.45
C LEU A 126 15.74 3.29 3.90
N PRO A 127 14.71 3.56 4.74
CA PRO A 127 14.25 4.92 5.02
C PRO A 127 15.27 5.79 5.79
N LEU A 128 16.19 5.16 6.54
CA LEU A 128 17.17 5.85 7.39
C LEU A 128 18.64 5.50 7.03
N ALA A 129 18.88 5.00 5.83
CA ALA A 129 20.24 4.75 5.38
C ALA A 129 20.97 6.06 5.11
N GLU A 130 22.25 6.12 5.44
CA GLU A 130 23.13 7.26 5.14
C GLU A 130 23.09 7.61 3.64
N ASN A 131 23.16 6.61 2.79
CA ASN A 131 22.89 6.79 1.37
C ASN A 131 21.40 6.53 1.10
N PRO A 132 20.62 7.57 0.69
CA PRO A 132 19.19 7.44 0.44
C PRO A 132 18.84 6.50 -0.72
N LEU A 133 19.83 6.08 -1.52
CA LEU A 133 19.63 5.11 -2.60
C LEU A 133 19.87 3.67 -2.16
N THR A 134 20.19 3.43 -0.89
CA THR A 134 20.44 2.08 -0.37
C THR A 134 19.19 1.21 -0.49
N PRO A 135 19.24 0.10 -1.24
CA PRO A 135 18.05 -0.72 -1.47
C PRO A 135 17.68 -1.56 -0.25
N SER A 136 16.41 -1.71 0.00
CA SER A 136 15.86 -2.69 0.96
C SER A 136 15.66 -4.03 0.26
N LYS A 137 16.59 -4.97 0.44
CA LYS A 137 16.53 -6.30 -0.20
C LYS A 137 15.26 -7.07 0.16
N SER A 138 14.83 -7.04 1.41
CA SER A 138 13.60 -7.71 1.86
C SER A 138 12.34 -7.15 1.19
N LEU A 139 12.27 -5.83 1.05
CA LEU A 139 11.15 -5.17 0.38
C LEU A 139 11.13 -5.45 -1.13
N ILE A 140 12.30 -5.49 -1.76
CA ILE A 140 12.44 -5.88 -3.17
C ILE A 140 11.91 -7.30 -3.37
N LEU A 141 12.41 -8.28 -2.61
CA LEU A 141 11.96 -9.67 -2.67
C LEU A 141 10.46 -9.81 -2.42
N PHE A 142 9.92 -9.07 -1.45
CA PHE A 142 8.49 -9.06 -1.20
C PHE A 142 7.69 -8.65 -2.45
N LYS A 143 8.09 -7.56 -3.11
CA LYS A 143 7.45 -7.05 -4.31
C LYS A 143 7.60 -8.01 -5.51
N GLU A 144 8.79 -8.56 -5.71
CA GLU A 144 9.08 -9.54 -6.78
C GLU A 144 8.23 -10.82 -6.68
N HIS A 145 7.83 -11.21 -5.48
CA HIS A 145 6.90 -12.32 -5.29
C HIS A 145 5.52 -12.11 -5.95
N PHE A 146 5.18 -10.89 -6.32
CA PHE A 146 3.97 -10.54 -7.09
C PHE A 146 4.25 -10.37 -8.59
N GLY A 147 5.46 -10.71 -9.05
CA GLY A 147 5.87 -10.59 -10.45
C GLY A 147 6.31 -9.18 -10.86
N SER A 148 6.57 -8.30 -9.89
CA SER A 148 7.08 -6.96 -10.19
C SER A 148 8.53 -7.01 -10.71
N ARG A 149 8.90 -5.96 -11.45
CA ARG A 149 10.27 -5.74 -11.92
C ARG A 149 10.76 -4.40 -11.39
N ASN A 150 12.03 -4.34 -11.02
CA ASN A 150 12.66 -3.10 -10.61
C ASN A 150 12.93 -2.21 -11.82
N MET A 151 12.66 -0.91 -11.64
CA MET A 151 12.95 0.13 -12.64
C MET A 151 13.71 1.28 -11.97
N ILE A 152 14.69 1.84 -12.68
CA ILE A 152 15.41 3.03 -12.22
C ILE A 152 14.51 4.24 -12.46
N ARG A 153 14.21 4.99 -11.39
CA ARG A 153 13.52 6.28 -11.48
C ARG A 153 14.58 7.38 -11.50
N LYS A 154 14.62 8.16 -12.58
CA LYS A 154 15.51 9.33 -12.70
C LYS A 154 14.73 10.59 -12.36
N ALA A 155 15.29 11.44 -11.50
CA ALA A 155 14.85 12.82 -11.32
C ALA A 155 15.78 13.73 -12.13
N MET A 156 15.20 14.61 -12.93
CA MET A 156 15.95 15.62 -13.68
C MET A 156 15.47 16.99 -13.22
N GLY A 157 16.41 17.86 -12.87
CA GLY A 157 16.16 19.26 -12.53
C GLY A 157 16.91 20.16 -13.48
N LYS A 158 16.30 21.30 -13.84
CA LYS A 158 16.96 22.40 -14.57
C LYS A 158 17.14 23.54 -13.57
N GLN A 159 18.39 23.99 -13.38
CA GLN A 159 18.66 25.25 -12.71
C GLN A 159 18.45 26.38 -13.72
N PHE A 160 17.67 27.39 -13.34
CA PHE A 160 17.45 28.61 -14.10
C PHE A 160 18.31 29.71 -13.54
#